data_e37ec81652a839a99e07f76ab2b6fd36
#
_entry.id   e37ec81652a839a99e07f76ab2b6fd36
#
_cell.length_a   1.000
_cell.length_b   1.000
_cell.length_c   1.000
_cell.angle_alpha   90.00
_cell.angle_beta   90.00
_cell.angle_gamma   90.00
#
_symmetry.space_group_name_H-M   'P 1'
#
loop_
_entity.id
_entity.type
_entity.pdbx_description
1 polymer ?
#
loop_
_entity_poly.entity_id
_entity_poly.type
_entity_poly.pdbx_seq_one_letter_code
_entity_poly.pdbx_strand_id
1 'polypeptide(L)'
;NDHLDAHWGDTYNVEYLLANLAGGEGFDWYYADAAGREAQLRLPIGDGAHGEDWIYRYKDLRGWWSNSHHERLNGLRQATPTAWVAGSKPIRFTEFGCAAIDKGTNQPNLFLDPKSSESARPAFSNGMRDDLLQLSFYQAMFQHWTNAENNPASALYSGRMVDFAHSTAWAWDARPFPDFPRNTQNWGDAANYDKGHWLNGRVTSQPVVQPITSQPPRTPQP
;
A
#
# COMPACT_ATOMS: atom_id res chain seq x y z
N ASN A 1 7.01 -8.98 11.26
CA ASN A 1 7.06 -9.76 10.11
C ASN A 1 8.12 -10.84 10.03
N ASP A 2 9.24 -10.69 10.69
CA ASP A 2 10.28 -11.66 10.93
C ASP A 2 9.79 -12.98 11.52
N HIS A 3 8.79 -12.96 12.41
CA HIS A 3 8.20 -14.19 12.96
C HIS A 3 7.35 -14.95 11.94
N LEU A 4 6.73 -14.23 11.03
CA LEU A 4 5.98 -14.82 9.93
C LEU A 4 6.92 -15.37 8.85
N ASP A 5 8.10 -14.77 8.66
CA ASP A 5 9.13 -15.28 7.76
C ASP A 5 9.52 -16.71 8.13
N ALA A 6 9.67 -17.01 9.41
CA ALA A 6 9.97 -18.36 9.87
C ALA A 6 8.86 -19.37 9.55
N HIS A 7 7.61 -18.93 9.54
CA HIS A 7 6.45 -19.77 9.18
C HIS A 7 6.35 -19.98 7.67
N TRP A 8 6.52 -18.92 6.89
CA TRP A 8 6.36 -18.94 5.44
C TRP A 8 7.65 -19.28 4.68
N GLY A 9 8.78 -19.30 5.38
CA GLY A 9 10.10 -19.66 4.88
C GLY A 9 10.83 -18.56 4.12
N ASP A 10 10.12 -17.56 3.60
CA ASP A 10 10.71 -16.52 2.77
C ASP A 10 9.81 -15.27 2.71
N THR A 11 10.40 -14.07 2.78
CA THR A 11 9.70 -12.78 2.64
C THR A 11 9.20 -12.53 1.21
N TYR A 12 9.76 -13.22 0.22
CA TYR A 12 9.34 -13.14 -1.18
C TYR A 12 8.19 -14.08 -1.53
N ASN A 13 7.76 -14.92 -0.58
CA ASN A 13 6.66 -15.83 -0.81
C ASN A 13 5.37 -15.06 -1.07
N VAL A 14 4.83 -15.19 -2.28
CA VAL A 14 3.64 -14.46 -2.71
C VAL A 14 2.42 -14.81 -1.88
N GLU A 15 2.27 -16.06 -1.44
CA GLU A 15 1.16 -16.49 -0.57
C GLU A 15 1.23 -15.80 0.79
N TYR A 16 2.45 -15.61 1.33
CA TYR A 16 2.67 -14.82 2.52
C TYR A 16 2.23 -13.36 2.34
N LEU A 17 2.62 -12.74 1.23
CA LEU A 17 2.24 -11.37 0.93
C LEU A 17 0.72 -11.24 0.72
N LEU A 18 0.10 -12.19 0.02
CA LEU A 18 -1.36 -12.26 -0.17
C LEU A 18 -2.11 -12.36 1.16
N ALA A 19 -1.66 -13.25 2.05
CA ALA A 19 -2.26 -13.40 3.38
C ALA A 19 -2.21 -12.11 4.21
N ASN A 20 -1.16 -11.30 4.02
CA ASN A 20 -1.02 -10.01 4.69
C ASN A 20 -1.81 -8.87 4.05
N LEU A 21 -2.28 -9.01 2.81
CA LEU A 21 -3.18 -8.04 2.19
C LEU A 21 -4.59 -8.13 2.77
N ALA A 22 -5.09 -9.35 2.96
CA ALA A 22 -6.42 -9.60 3.50
C ALA A 22 -6.45 -9.66 5.03
N GLY A 23 -5.30 -9.92 5.67
CA GLY A 23 -5.20 -10.11 7.10
C GLY A 23 -3.90 -9.56 7.67
N GLY A 24 -3.45 -10.14 8.77
CA GLY A 24 -2.21 -9.78 9.43
C GLY A 24 -2.38 -8.69 10.48
N GLU A 25 -1.28 -8.13 10.96
CA GLU A 25 -1.31 -7.12 12.03
C GLU A 25 -2.22 -5.95 11.65
N GLY A 26 -3.16 -5.65 12.55
CA GLY A 26 -4.12 -4.56 12.38
C GLY A 26 -5.32 -4.89 11.48
N PHE A 27 -5.51 -6.16 11.09
CA PHE A 27 -6.69 -6.62 10.38
C PHE A 27 -7.73 -7.23 11.33
N ASP A 28 -7.42 -8.32 11.98
CA ASP A 28 -8.31 -9.00 12.94
C ASP A 28 -7.70 -9.13 14.35
N TRP A 29 -6.46 -8.71 14.51
CA TRP A 29 -5.75 -8.67 15.77
C TRP A 29 -4.78 -7.49 15.82
N TYR A 30 -4.32 -7.14 17.01
CA TYR A 30 -3.35 -6.06 17.24
C TYR A 30 -2.42 -6.39 18.40
N TYR A 31 -1.31 -5.65 18.50
CA TYR A 31 -0.45 -5.62 19.69
C TYR A 31 -0.77 -4.39 20.54
N ALA A 32 -1.01 -4.56 21.83
CA ALA A 32 -1.35 -3.46 22.73
C ALA A 32 -0.19 -2.45 22.88
N ASP A 33 1.04 -2.96 22.86
CA ASP A 33 2.26 -2.17 23.03
C ASP A 33 3.48 -2.87 22.42
N ALA A 34 4.66 -2.25 22.58
CA ALA A 34 5.91 -2.79 22.08
C ALA A 34 6.31 -4.10 22.77
N ALA A 35 6.02 -4.27 24.06
CA ALA A 35 6.32 -5.50 24.78
C ALA A 35 5.43 -6.65 24.31
N GLY A 36 4.15 -6.38 24.04
CA GLY A 36 3.23 -7.33 23.44
C GLY A 36 3.68 -7.76 22.06
N ARG A 37 4.21 -6.86 21.25
CA ARG A 37 4.80 -7.17 19.93
C ARG A 37 5.99 -8.09 20.04
N GLU A 38 6.92 -7.77 20.92
CA GLU A 38 8.12 -8.59 21.18
C GLU A 38 7.74 -10.01 21.64
N ALA A 39 6.75 -10.10 22.52
CA ALA A 39 6.24 -11.37 23.04
C ALA A 39 5.24 -12.06 22.12
N GLN A 40 4.90 -11.49 20.95
CA GLN A 40 3.87 -12.00 20.01
C GLN A 40 2.49 -12.22 20.64
N LEU A 41 2.12 -11.38 21.60
CA LEU A 41 0.82 -11.42 22.27
C LEU A 41 -0.22 -10.69 21.43
N ARG A 42 -0.87 -11.42 20.53
CA ARG A 42 -1.93 -10.91 19.67
C ARG A 42 -3.24 -10.83 20.42
N LEU A 43 -3.85 -9.66 20.41
CA LEU A 43 -5.16 -9.41 20.96
C LEU A 43 -6.20 -9.28 19.82
N PRO A 44 -7.38 -9.88 19.94
CA PRO A 44 -8.39 -9.81 18.90
C PRO A 44 -8.95 -8.39 18.78
N ILE A 45 -9.21 -7.96 17.55
CA ILE A 45 -10.01 -6.78 17.28
C ILE A 45 -11.47 -7.18 17.31
N GLY A 46 -12.27 -6.46 18.09
CA GLY A 46 -13.71 -6.71 18.20
C GLY A 46 -14.48 -5.47 18.64
N ASP A 47 -15.70 -5.37 18.16
CA ASP A 47 -16.70 -4.40 18.63
C ASP A 47 -17.86 -5.14 19.29
N GLY A 48 -17.72 -5.44 20.57
CA GLY A 48 -18.73 -6.17 21.34
C GLY A 48 -20.06 -5.44 21.50
N ALA A 49 -20.11 -4.13 21.23
CA ALA A 49 -21.30 -3.32 21.40
C ALA A 49 -22.19 -3.30 20.13
N HIS A 50 -21.60 -3.28 18.95
CA HIS A 50 -22.33 -3.06 17.71
C HIS A 50 -21.99 -4.07 16.59
N GLY A 51 -20.99 -4.94 16.80
CA GLY A 51 -20.52 -5.90 15.81
C GLY A 51 -19.88 -5.26 14.58
N GLU A 52 -19.35 -4.06 14.75
CA GLU A 52 -18.73 -3.28 13.67
C GLU A 52 -17.20 -3.37 13.75
N ASP A 53 -16.67 -4.58 13.89
CA ASP A 53 -15.22 -4.85 14.05
C ASP A 53 -14.37 -4.23 12.93
N TRP A 54 -14.95 -4.17 11.73
CA TRP A 54 -14.32 -3.60 10.54
C TRP A 54 -13.85 -2.14 10.71
N ILE A 55 -14.45 -1.38 11.62
CA ILE A 55 -14.05 0.00 11.91
C ILE A 55 -12.67 0.09 12.54
N TYR A 56 -12.30 -0.94 13.28
CA TYR A 56 -11.01 -1.02 13.97
C TYR A 56 -9.94 -1.74 13.15
N ARG A 57 -10.31 -2.27 11.97
CA ARG A 57 -9.43 -2.99 11.05
C ARG A 57 -9.06 -2.10 9.88
N TYR A 58 -7.91 -1.48 9.89
CA TYR A 58 -7.53 -0.52 8.86
C TYR A 58 -7.25 -1.13 7.47
N LYS A 59 -7.23 -2.45 7.35
CA LYS A 59 -7.15 -3.16 6.07
C LYS A 59 -8.48 -3.74 5.59
N ASP A 60 -9.55 -3.61 6.35
CA ASP A 60 -10.86 -4.19 6.03
C ASP A 60 -11.66 -3.28 5.08
N LEU A 61 -11.19 -3.21 3.83
CA LEU A 61 -11.86 -2.43 2.79
C LEU A 61 -13.26 -2.95 2.48
N ARG A 62 -13.44 -4.28 2.51
CA ARG A 62 -14.74 -4.89 2.25
C ARG A 62 -15.75 -4.53 3.34
N GLY A 63 -15.38 -4.63 4.60
CA GLY A 63 -16.21 -4.21 5.69
C GLY A 63 -16.58 -2.74 5.61
N TRP A 64 -15.59 -1.88 5.34
CA TRP A 64 -15.83 -0.45 5.14
C TRP A 64 -16.78 -0.18 3.96
N TRP A 65 -16.59 -0.84 2.82
CA TRP A 65 -17.37 -0.61 1.61
C TRP A 65 -18.80 -1.15 1.68
N SER A 66 -19.02 -2.28 2.34
CA SER A 66 -20.29 -3.02 2.32
C SER A 66 -21.23 -2.72 3.48
N ASN A 67 -20.81 -1.90 4.44
CA ASN A 67 -21.63 -1.56 5.61
C ASN A 67 -22.08 -0.11 5.62
N SER A 68 -23.16 0.18 6.35
CA SER A 68 -23.56 1.55 6.71
C SER A 68 -22.57 2.14 7.69
N HIS A 69 -22.29 3.43 7.55
CA HIS A 69 -21.38 4.12 8.46
C HIS A 69 -22.15 4.93 9.50
N HIS A 70 -21.64 5.00 10.70
CA HIS A 70 -22.19 5.78 11.78
C HIS A 70 -21.10 6.68 12.38
N GLU A 71 -21.43 7.93 12.64
CA GLU A 71 -20.55 8.83 13.36
C GLU A 71 -20.29 8.31 14.80
N ARG A 72 -19.09 8.56 15.29
CA ARG A 72 -18.68 8.26 16.67
C ARG A 72 -18.20 9.54 17.34
N LEU A 73 -19.15 10.28 17.92
CA LEU A 73 -18.85 11.53 18.62
C LEU A 73 -18.39 11.22 20.05
N ASN A 74 -17.17 11.63 20.36
CA ASN A 74 -16.53 11.33 21.65
C ASN A 74 -16.53 9.83 21.99
N GLY A 75 -16.33 8.97 21.00
CA GLY A 75 -16.36 7.52 21.15
C GLY A 75 -17.76 6.88 21.20
N LEU A 76 -18.81 7.67 21.14
CA LEU A 76 -20.20 7.19 21.16
C LEU A 76 -20.76 7.09 19.74
N ARG A 77 -21.14 5.87 19.34
CA ARG A 77 -21.79 5.60 18.06
C ARG A 77 -23.16 6.26 18.00
N GLN A 78 -23.41 7.04 16.96
CA GLN A 78 -24.71 7.65 16.73
C GLN A 78 -25.69 6.62 16.14
N ALA A 79 -26.97 6.73 16.53
CA ALA A 79 -28.01 5.80 16.06
C ALA A 79 -28.32 5.97 14.57
N THR A 80 -28.25 7.20 14.07
CA THR A 80 -28.54 7.51 12.66
C THR A 80 -27.30 7.25 11.82
N PRO A 81 -27.41 6.47 10.71
CA PRO A 81 -26.31 6.30 9.77
C PRO A 81 -25.97 7.62 9.05
N THR A 82 -24.74 7.71 8.54
CA THR A 82 -24.32 8.80 7.67
C THR A 82 -25.00 8.70 6.29
N ALA A 83 -24.72 9.64 5.41
CA ALA A 83 -25.23 9.62 4.03
C ALA A 83 -24.54 8.57 3.12
N TRP A 84 -23.57 7.81 3.66
CA TRP A 84 -22.92 6.74 2.91
C TRP A 84 -23.91 5.63 2.57
N VAL A 85 -23.95 5.25 1.29
CA VAL A 85 -24.71 4.09 0.82
C VAL A 85 -23.71 2.96 0.54
N ALA A 86 -23.86 1.86 1.23
CA ALA A 86 -22.98 0.70 1.10
C ALA A 86 -22.89 0.23 -0.36
N GLY A 87 -21.69 -0.02 -0.83
CA GLY A 87 -21.44 -0.50 -2.19
C GLY A 87 -21.72 0.48 -3.32
N SER A 88 -21.94 1.76 -3.03
CA SER A 88 -22.39 2.74 -4.05
C SER A 88 -21.28 3.36 -4.90
N LYS A 89 -20.03 3.27 -4.48
CA LYS A 89 -18.88 3.88 -5.17
C LYS A 89 -17.68 2.96 -5.17
N PRO A 90 -16.87 2.94 -6.23
CA PRO A 90 -15.61 2.21 -6.22
C PRO A 90 -14.57 2.89 -5.32
N ILE A 91 -13.70 2.07 -4.75
CA ILE A 91 -12.49 2.51 -4.06
C ILE A 91 -11.36 2.53 -5.09
N ARG A 92 -10.50 3.54 -5.05
CA ARG A 92 -9.25 3.61 -5.82
C ARG A 92 -8.08 3.85 -4.88
N PHE A 93 -7.02 3.10 -5.07
CA PHE A 93 -5.76 3.45 -4.45
C PHE A 93 -5.13 4.56 -5.28
N THR A 94 -5.13 5.76 -4.76
CA THR A 94 -4.40 6.87 -5.39
C THR A 94 -2.90 6.63 -5.30
N GLU A 95 -2.48 5.86 -4.30
CA GLU A 95 -1.11 5.42 -4.09
C GLU A 95 -1.10 4.05 -3.41
N PHE A 96 -0.30 3.12 -3.91
CA PHE A 96 0.03 1.86 -3.25
C PHE A 96 1.43 1.41 -3.65
N GLY A 97 2.20 0.88 -2.70
CA GLY A 97 3.56 0.45 -2.97
C GLY A 97 4.37 0.25 -1.70
N CYS A 98 5.65 -0.02 -1.88
CA CYS A 98 6.64 -0.05 -0.81
C CYS A 98 8.01 0.36 -1.35
N ALA A 99 8.92 0.70 -0.45
CA ALA A 99 10.32 0.96 -0.84
C ALA A 99 10.98 -0.32 -1.40
N ALA A 100 11.83 -0.16 -2.41
CA ALA A 100 12.60 -1.26 -3.01
C ALA A 100 13.82 -1.61 -2.13
N ILE A 101 13.57 -1.98 -0.89
CA ILE A 101 14.59 -2.31 0.12
C ILE A 101 14.20 -3.57 0.90
N ASP A 102 15.19 -4.17 1.54
CA ASP A 102 15.00 -5.30 2.44
C ASP A 102 13.83 -5.03 3.39
N LYS A 103 12.89 -5.98 3.46
CA LYS A 103 11.67 -5.91 4.28
C LYS A 103 10.82 -4.64 4.08
N GLY A 104 10.87 -4.05 2.90
CA GLY A 104 10.04 -2.88 2.55
C GLY A 104 8.54 -3.10 2.77
N THR A 105 8.08 -4.34 2.67
CA THR A 105 6.69 -4.73 2.88
C THR A 105 6.24 -4.75 4.35
N ASN A 106 7.17 -4.69 5.32
CA ASN A 106 6.83 -4.67 6.74
C ASN A 106 6.08 -3.39 7.16
N GLN A 107 6.47 -2.27 6.57
CA GLN A 107 5.82 -0.97 6.71
C GLN A 107 5.89 -0.24 5.37
N PRO A 108 4.98 -0.57 4.44
CA PRO A 108 5.07 -0.11 3.05
C PRO A 108 5.03 1.41 2.87
N ASN A 109 4.50 2.11 3.87
CA ASN A 109 4.40 3.57 3.90
C ASN A 109 5.66 4.27 4.44
N LEU A 110 6.69 3.54 4.87
CA LEU A 110 7.90 4.15 5.40
C LEU A 110 8.99 4.26 4.35
N PHE A 111 9.53 5.47 4.24
CA PHE A 111 10.63 5.83 3.36
C PHE A 111 11.63 6.68 4.12
N LEU A 112 12.90 6.64 3.72
CA LEU A 112 13.90 7.58 4.21
C LEU A 112 13.85 8.85 3.36
N ASP A 113 13.12 9.83 3.82
CA ASP A 113 13.06 11.17 3.24
C ASP A 113 13.43 12.21 4.31
N PRO A 114 14.54 12.94 4.16
CA PRO A 114 14.99 13.91 5.15
C PRO A 114 14.04 15.10 5.34
N LYS A 115 13.06 15.25 4.46
CA LYS A 115 12.03 16.30 4.52
C LYS A 115 10.75 15.85 5.24
N SER A 116 10.62 14.54 5.49
CA SER A 116 9.44 13.97 6.13
C SER A 116 9.68 13.77 7.62
N SER A 117 8.72 14.17 8.44
CA SER A 117 8.71 13.84 9.87
C SER A 117 8.52 12.35 10.15
N GLU A 118 8.04 11.59 9.15
CA GLU A 118 7.82 10.15 9.21
C GLU A 118 8.98 9.35 8.60
N SER A 119 10.11 10.04 8.32
CA SER A 119 11.29 9.40 7.72
C SER A 119 11.82 8.29 8.62
N ALA A 120 11.68 7.04 8.16
CA ALA A 120 12.15 5.87 8.88
C ALA A 120 12.41 4.70 7.93
N ARG A 121 13.16 3.71 8.41
CA ARG A 121 13.22 2.40 7.75
C ARG A 121 12.04 1.53 8.18
N PRO A 122 11.51 0.68 7.31
CA PRO A 122 10.60 -0.38 7.71
C PRO A 122 11.19 -1.22 8.83
N ALA A 123 10.34 -1.73 9.70
CA ALA A 123 10.77 -2.54 10.83
C ALA A 123 11.64 -3.72 10.36
N PHE A 124 12.74 -3.96 11.06
CA PHE A 124 13.72 -5.02 10.80
C PHE A 124 14.49 -4.90 9.48
N SER A 125 14.29 -3.85 8.71
CA SER A 125 15.00 -3.61 7.45
C SER A 125 16.46 -3.22 7.71
N ASN A 126 17.38 -3.83 6.97
CA ASN A 126 18.79 -3.40 6.93
C ASN A 126 19.01 -2.23 5.97
N GLY A 127 18.01 -1.84 5.17
CA GLY A 127 18.06 -0.75 4.22
C GLY A 127 18.76 -1.07 2.90
N MET A 128 19.16 -2.32 2.68
CA MET A 128 19.76 -2.73 1.41
C MET A 128 18.71 -2.80 0.31
N ARG A 129 19.14 -2.51 -0.92
CA ARG A 129 18.27 -2.59 -2.11
C ARG A 129 17.68 -3.98 -2.27
N ASP A 130 16.37 -4.02 -2.56
CA ASP A 130 15.62 -5.24 -2.79
C ASP A 130 14.49 -5.01 -3.79
N ASP A 131 14.83 -5.04 -5.07
CA ASP A 131 13.86 -4.86 -6.15
C ASP A 131 12.89 -6.06 -6.24
N LEU A 132 13.35 -7.25 -5.86
CA LEU A 132 12.55 -8.47 -5.94
C LEU A 132 11.39 -8.40 -4.94
N LEU A 133 11.64 -7.91 -3.73
CA LEU A 133 10.58 -7.76 -2.74
C LEU A 133 9.52 -6.75 -3.19
N GLN A 134 9.94 -5.63 -3.75
CA GLN A 134 9.00 -4.64 -4.32
C GLN A 134 8.18 -5.24 -5.47
N LEU A 135 8.82 -6.00 -6.36
CA LEU A 135 8.12 -6.70 -7.45
C LEU A 135 7.10 -7.70 -6.90
N SER A 136 7.51 -8.51 -5.91
CA SER A 136 6.64 -9.50 -5.27
C SER A 136 5.43 -8.84 -4.59
N PHE A 137 5.62 -7.69 -3.96
CA PHE A 137 4.53 -6.88 -3.40
C PHE A 137 3.52 -6.46 -4.48
N TYR A 138 3.98 -5.93 -5.62
CA TYR A 138 3.09 -5.55 -6.71
C TYR A 138 2.37 -6.76 -7.32
N GLN A 139 3.05 -7.89 -7.45
CA GLN A 139 2.43 -9.14 -7.90
C GLN A 139 1.31 -9.58 -6.95
N ALA A 140 1.55 -9.54 -5.64
CA ALA A 140 0.54 -9.87 -4.64
C ALA A 140 -0.66 -8.91 -4.70
N MET A 141 -0.42 -7.60 -4.79
CA MET A 141 -1.47 -6.59 -4.95
C MET A 141 -2.32 -6.85 -6.19
N PHE A 142 -1.68 -7.12 -7.33
CA PHE A 142 -2.38 -7.42 -8.57
C PHE A 142 -3.21 -8.69 -8.46
N GLN A 143 -2.64 -9.78 -7.97
CA GLN A 143 -3.35 -11.06 -7.81
C GLN A 143 -4.55 -10.92 -6.86
N HIS A 144 -4.37 -10.22 -5.73
CA HIS A 144 -5.43 -10.04 -4.74
C HIS A 144 -6.62 -9.27 -5.32
N TRP A 145 -6.38 -8.11 -5.91
CA TRP A 145 -7.46 -7.22 -6.35
C TRP A 145 -8.06 -7.57 -7.72
N THR A 146 -7.43 -8.42 -8.52
CA THR A 146 -8.03 -8.98 -9.73
C THR A 146 -8.89 -10.21 -9.44
N ASN A 147 -8.70 -10.87 -8.30
CA ASN A 147 -9.53 -11.99 -7.88
C ASN A 147 -10.94 -11.52 -7.49
N ALA A 148 -11.96 -12.14 -8.10
CA ALA A 148 -13.35 -11.79 -7.86
C ALA A 148 -13.83 -12.05 -6.41
N GLU A 149 -13.23 -13.03 -5.73
CA GLU A 149 -13.56 -13.35 -4.34
C GLU A 149 -13.11 -12.24 -3.38
N ASN A 150 -11.97 -11.61 -3.67
CA ASN A 150 -11.42 -10.52 -2.87
C ASN A 150 -12.01 -9.16 -3.27
N ASN A 151 -12.42 -9.02 -4.52
CA ASN A 151 -12.90 -7.78 -5.10
C ASN A 151 -14.29 -7.97 -5.73
N PRO A 152 -15.36 -7.99 -4.91
CA PRO A 152 -16.71 -8.25 -5.37
C PRO A 152 -17.24 -7.17 -6.30
N ALA A 153 -18.16 -7.55 -7.18
CA ALA A 153 -18.90 -6.60 -8.00
C ALA A 153 -19.91 -5.81 -7.16
N SER A 154 -20.16 -4.55 -7.54
CA SER A 154 -21.25 -3.76 -6.97
C SER A 154 -22.59 -4.20 -7.56
N ALA A 155 -23.63 -4.13 -6.74
CA ALA A 155 -25.01 -4.24 -7.19
C ALA A 155 -25.60 -2.88 -7.65
N LEU A 156 -24.90 -1.78 -7.37
CA LEU A 156 -25.41 -0.42 -7.59
C LEU A 156 -24.76 0.31 -8.77
N TYR A 157 -23.61 -0.20 -9.25
CA TYR A 157 -22.92 0.34 -10.43
C TYR A 157 -22.19 -0.77 -11.20
N SER A 158 -21.88 -0.50 -12.45
CA SER A 158 -21.08 -1.41 -13.27
C SER A 158 -19.61 -1.33 -12.89
N GLY A 159 -19.14 -2.26 -12.06
CA GLY A 159 -17.77 -2.34 -11.61
C GLY A 159 -17.60 -3.14 -10.33
N ARG A 160 -16.37 -3.17 -9.84
CA ARG A 160 -15.99 -3.88 -8.61
C ARG A 160 -15.77 -2.89 -7.47
N MET A 161 -15.71 -3.42 -6.24
CA MET A 161 -15.41 -2.66 -5.03
C MET A 161 -14.13 -1.83 -5.18
N VAL A 162 -13.04 -2.44 -5.59
CA VAL A 162 -11.78 -1.75 -5.90
C VAL A 162 -11.63 -1.64 -7.42
N ASP A 163 -11.55 -0.41 -7.91
CA ASP A 163 -11.20 -0.08 -9.29
C ASP A 163 -9.67 -0.12 -9.43
N PHE A 164 -9.13 -1.33 -9.43
CA PHE A 164 -7.69 -1.53 -9.43
C PHE A 164 -7.02 -1.12 -10.74
N ALA A 165 -7.76 -1.17 -11.85
CA ALA A 165 -7.24 -0.75 -13.15
C ALA A 165 -6.90 0.76 -13.22
N HIS A 166 -7.51 1.56 -12.35
CA HIS A 166 -7.24 3.00 -12.23
C HIS A 166 -6.52 3.36 -10.93
N SER A 167 -5.96 2.38 -10.25
CA SER A 167 -5.11 2.60 -9.07
C SER A 167 -3.68 2.90 -9.49
N THR A 168 -2.96 3.69 -8.69
CA THR A 168 -1.63 4.20 -9.04
C THR A 168 -0.58 3.67 -8.09
N ALA A 169 0.47 3.07 -8.64
CA ALA A 169 1.60 2.61 -7.86
C ALA A 169 2.44 3.79 -7.32
N TRP A 170 2.77 3.74 -6.04
CA TRP A 170 3.72 4.61 -5.36
C TRP A 170 4.97 3.81 -4.97
N ALA A 171 6.15 4.24 -5.17
CA ALA A 171 6.49 5.39 -5.99
C ALA A 171 7.35 4.89 -7.13
N TRP A 172 7.40 5.69 -8.19
CA TRP A 172 8.31 5.43 -9.32
C TRP A 172 9.74 5.13 -8.85
N ASP A 173 10.18 5.80 -7.76
CA ASP A 173 11.49 5.65 -7.18
C ASP A 173 11.47 5.89 -5.67
N ALA A 174 11.22 4.84 -4.92
CA ALA A 174 11.10 4.86 -3.46
C ALA A 174 12.36 4.30 -2.79
N ARG A 175 13.52 4.83 -3.13
CA ARG A 175 14.80 4.40 -2.56
C ARG A 175 15.16 5.16 -1.29
N PRO A 176 15.78 4.50 -0.31
CA PRO A 176 15.99 5.08 1.01
C PRO A 176 17.15 6.09 1.01
N PHE A 177 16.85 7.35 1.26
CA PHE A 177 17.88 8.34 1.57
C PHE A 177 18.36 8.16 3.02
N PRO A 178 19.66 8.31 3.36
CA PRO A 178 20.78 8.73 2.48
C PRO A 178 21.53 7.57 1.81
N ASP A 179 21.08 6.33 1.97
CA ASP A 179 21.73 5.19 1.30
C ASP A 179 21.72 5.43 -0.21
N PHE A 180 20.57 5.75 -0.76
CA PHE A 180 20.50 6.34 -2.08
C PHE A 180 20.58 7.89 -1.97
N PRO A 181 21.42 8.60 -2.72
CA PRO A 181 22.29 8.13 -3.81
C PRO A 181 23.75 7.80 -3.39
N ARG A 182 24.05 7.75 -2.09
CA ARG A 182 25.46 7.67 -1.61
C ARG A 182 26.06 6.28 -1.76
N ASN A 183 25.27 5.25 -1.62
CA ASN A 183 25.72 3.87 -1.74
C ASN A 183 25.69 3.40 -3.21
N THR A 184 26.72 3.75 -3.95
CA THR A 184 26.86 3.40 -5.37
C THR A 184 27.09 1.92 -5.63
N GLN A 185 27.36 1.12 -4.61
CA GLN A 185 27.47 -0.34 -4.75
C GLN A 185 26.09 -0.97 -4.91
N ASN A 186 25.11 -0.45 -4.18
CA ASN A 186 23.72 -0.94 -4.26
C ASN A 186 22.92 -0.27 -5.37
N TRP A 187 23.22 1.00 -5.65
CA TRP A 187 22.43 1.84 -6.55
C TRP A 187 23.27 2.27 -7.75
N GLY A 188 23.32 1.41 -8.77
CA GLY A 188 24.17 1.63 -9.96
C GLY A 188 23.83 2.88 -10.78
N ASP A 189 22.64 3.46 -10.58
CA ASP A 189 22.19 4.70 -11.23
C ASP A 189 22.32 5.95 -10.34
N ALA A 190 22.96 5.82 -9.18
CA ALA A 190 23.15 6.93 -8.23
C ALA A 190 23.88 8.14 -8.86
N ALA A 191 24.73 7.92 -9.85
CA ALA A 191 25.40 9.00 -10.62
C ALA A 191 24.42 9.88 -11.40
N ASN A 192 23.20 9.42 -11.61
CA ASN A 192 22.15 10.16 -12.30
C ASN A 192 21.26 10.99 -11.34
N TYR A 193 21.52 10.96 -10.04
CA TYR A 193 20.67 11.60 -9.04
C TYR A 193 20.38 13.08 -9.35
N ASP A 194 21.42 13.85 -9.61
CA ASP A 194 21.30 15.28 -9.91
C ASP A 194 20.69 15.57 -11.30
N LYS A 195 20.59 14.55 -12.14
CA LYS A 195 20.09 14.65 -13.52
C LYS A 195 18.74 13.94 -13.71
N GLY A 196 18.02 13.69 -12.61
CA GLY A 196 16.76 12.98 -12.65
C GLY A 196 16.95 11.48 -12.89
N HIS A 197 17.45 10.77 -11.87
CA HIS A 197 17.69 9.32 -11.92
C HIS A 197 16.44 8.51 -12.32
N TRP A 198 15.25 8.93 -11.94
CA TRP A 198 13.95 8.36 -12.37
C TRP A 198 13.71 8.47 -13.89
N LEU A 199 14.44 9.34 -14.58
CA LEU A 199 14.43 9.47 -16.02
C LEU A 199 15.73 8.94 -16.66
N ASN A 200 16.46 8.07 -15.97
CA ASN A 200 17.79 7.58 -16.38
C ASN A 200 18.78 8.70 -16.67
N GLY A 201 18.79 9.76 -15.86
CA GLY A 201 19.68 10.90 -16.00
C GLY A 201 19.41 11.79 -17.22
N ARG A 202 18.19 11.74 -17.76
CA ARG A 202 17.81 12.52 -18.97
C ARG A 202 17.35 13.95 -18.68
N VAL A 203 17.29 14.36 -17.40
CA VAL A 203 17.06 15.76 -17.07
C VAL A 203 18.31 16.54 -17.42
N THR A 204 18.24 17.34 -18.47
CA THR A 204 19.29 18.26 -18.85
C THR A 204 18.98 19.65 -18.30
N SER A 205 20.02 20.49 -18.09
CA SER A 205 19.87 21.88 -17.67
C SER A 205 19.15 22.78 -18.70
N GLN A 206 18.88 22.26 -19.86
CA GLN A 206 18.03 22.87 -20.89
C GLN A 206 16.75 22.04 -21.02
N PRO A 207 15.57 22.65 -20.95
CA PRO A 207 14.34 21.96 -21.24
C PRO A 207 14.40 21.50 -22.70
N VAL A 208 14.46 20.21 -22.93
CA VAL A 208 14.21 19.66 -24.26
C VAL A 208 12.72 19.87 -24.51
N VAL A 209 12.38 20.97 -25.18
CA VAL A 209 11.07 21.15 -25.76
C VAL A 209 10.95 20.11 -26.86
N GLN A 210 10.50 18.92 -26.51
CA GLN A 210 10.03 18.00 -27.54
C GLN A 210 8.81 18.67 -28.19
N PRO A 211 8.79 18.81 -29.51
CA PRO A 211 7.60 19.26 -30.18
C PRO A 211 6.46 18.30 -29.79
N ILE A 212 5.41 18.85 -29.25
CA ILE A 212 4.17 18.10 -29.03
C ILE A 212 3.70 17.70 -30.43
N THR A 213 4.04 16.51 -30.84
CA THR A 213 3.38 15.90 -32.00
C THR A 213 1.94 15.71 -31.55
N SER A 214 1.09 16.59 -32.03
CA SER A 214 -0.35 16.51 -31.82
C SER A 214 -0.82 15.12 -32.23
N GLN A 215 -1.12 14.28 -31.27
CA GLN A 215 -1.89 13.08 -31.56
C GLN A 215 -3.26 13.54 -32.10
N PRO A 216 -3.69 13.01 -33.23
CA PRO A 216 -5.05 13.31 -33.70
C PRO A 216 -6.06 12.91 -32.62
N PRO A 217 -7.15 13.68 -32.45
CA PRO A 217 -8.15 13.39 -31.46
C PRO A 217 -8.67 11.96 -31.63
N ARG A 218 -8.68 11.18 -30.56
CA ARG A 218 -9.30 9.85 -30.55
C ARG A 218 -10.78 10.02 -30.85
N THR A 219 -11.20 9.52 -31.97
CA THR A 219 -12.62 9.36 -32.29
C THR A 219 -13.25 8.45 -31.24
N PRO A 220 -14.40 8.81 -30.62
CA PRO A 220 -15.14 7.90 -29.78
C PRO A 220 -15.55 6.69 -30.61
N GLN A 221 -15.19 5.50 -30.18
CA GLN A 221 -15.78 4.27 -30.76
C GLN A 221 -17.22 4.12 -30.26
N PRO A 222 -18.13 3.64 -31.11
CA PRO A 222 -19.54 3.50 -30.81
C PRO A 222 -19.85 2.48 -29.72
#